data_50110e3459faadffe27b471cda718132
#
_entry.id   50110e3459faadffe27b471cda718132
#
_cell.length_a   1.000
_cell.length_b   1.000
_cell.length_c   1.000
_cell.angle_alpha   90.00
_cell.angle_beta   90.00
_cell.angle_gamma   90.00
#
_symmetry.space_group_name_H-M   'P 1'
#
loop_
_entity.id
_entity.type
_entity.pdbx_description
1 polymer ?
#
loop_
_entity_poly.entity_id
_entity_poly.type
_entity_poly.pdbx_seq_one_letter_code
_entity_poly.pdbx_strand_id
1 'polypeptide(L)'
;TQSFIWVVRSGEDGLPKIVLYHYTETRAGKHAVGFLDGIKPGYYFMADGYHGYNLLKDGKRCCCYAHIRRYLLEAIPKGHEKDYTDPAVQGVLYYDKLFEYERRYRE
;
A
#
# COMPACT_ATOMS: atom_id res chain seq x y z
N THR A 1 -25.86 -7.16 3.29
CA THR A 1 -25.20 -5.87 3.63
C THR A 1 -23.70 -6.09 3.79
N GLN A 2 -22.90 -5.29 3.10
CA GLN A 2 -21.45 -5.30 3.28
C GLN A 2 -21.06 -4.48 4.49
N SER A 3 -20.06 -4.96 5.19
CA SER A 3 -19.40 -4.22 6.25
C SER A 3 -17.89 -4.23 5.99
N PHE A 4 -17.16 -3.35 6.66
CA PHE A 4 -15.72 -3.17 6.43
C PHE A 4 -14.98 -3.16 7.75
N ILE A 5 -13.81 -3.76 7.74
CA ILE A 5 -12.88 -3.68 8.86
C ILE A 5 -11.63 -2.95 8.36
N TRP A 6 -11.33 -1.83 9.01
CA TRP A 6 -10.09 -1.10 8.78
C TRP A 6 -9.02 -1.68 9.67
N VAL A 7 -7.85 -1.91 9.12
CA VAL A 7 -6.70 -2.41 9.86
C VAL A 7 -5.55 -1.41 9.72
N VAL A 8 -5.04 -0.96 10.86
CA VAL A 8 -3.89 -0.07 10.92
C VAL A 8 -2.83 -0.75 11.77
N ARG A 9 -1.62 -0.81 11.28
CA ARG A 9 -0.49 -1.34 12.04
C ARG A 9 0.67 -0.36 12.04
N SER A 10 1.45 -0.40 13.12
CA SER A 10 2.70 0.37 13.19
C SER A 10 3.73 -0.17 12.20
N GLY A 11 4.67 0.68 11.80
CA GLY A 11 5.79 0.31 10.94
C GLY A 11 6.91 -0.41 11.68
N GLU A 12 8.01 -0.62 10.97
CA GLU A 12 9.22 -1.25 11.51
C GLU A 12 10.10 -0.17 12.18
N ASP A 13 9.74 0.22 13.39
CA ASP A 13 10.38 1.30 14.14
C ASP A 13 11.20 0.83 15.35
N GLY A 14 11.35 -0.50 15.50
CA GLY A 14 12.05 -1.09 16.65
C GLY A 14 11.25 -1.10 17.95
N LEU A 15 10.02 -0.56 17.94
CA LEU A 15 9.12 -0.56 19.08
C LEU A 15 8.15 -1.74 19.02
N PRO A 16 7.45 -2.07 20.11
CA PRO A 16 6.41 -3.10 20.07
C PRO A 16 5.36 -2.82 19.00
N LYS A 17 4.96 -3.86 18.28
CA LYS A 17 3.96 -3.73 17.20
C LYS A 17 2.59 -3.37 17.75
N ILE A 18 1.93 -2.44 17.08
CA ILE A 18 0.55 -2.05 17.36
C ILE A 18 -0.28 -2.40 16.13
N VAL A 19 -1.38 -3.12 16.35
CA VAL A 19 -2.36 -3.43 15.31
C VAL A 19 -3.73 -3.02 15.82
N LEU A 20 -4.42 -2.17 15.08
CA LEU A 20 -5.74 -1.66 15.44
C LEU A 20 -6.75 -2.07 14.38
N TYR A 21 -7.92 -2.48 14.83
CA TYR A 21 -9.05 -2.86 13.98
C TYR A 21 -10.22 -1.92 14.23
N HIS A 22 -10.89 -1.53 13.17
CA HIS A 22 -12.06 -0.65 13.26
C HIS A 22 -13.13 -1.11 12.28
N TYR A 23 -14.33 -1.39 12.81
CA TYR A 23 -15.48 -1.80 12.03
C TYR A 23 -16.27 -0.57 11.56
N THR A 24 -16.69 -0.57 10.30
CA THR A 24 -17.60 0.44 9.75
C THR A 24 -18.61 -0.21 8.80
N GLU A 25 -19.76 0.43 8.67
CA GLU A 25 -20.81 -0.02 7.74
C GLU A 25 -20.53 0.40 6.30
N THR A 26 -19.68 1.43 6.10
CA THR A 26 -19.33 1.93 4.77
C THR A 26 -17.83 2.03 4.62
N ARG A 27 -17.35 2.11 3.38
CA ARG A 27 -15.94 2.30 3.06
C ARG A 27 -15.57 3.76 2.82
N ALA A 28 -16.38 4.70 3.33
CA ALA A 28 -16.11 6.12 3.11
C ALA A 28 -14.79 6.56 3.78
N GLY A 29 -14.02 7.37 3.07
CA GLY A 29 -12.71 7.85 3.54
C GLY A 29 -12.76 8.61 4.86
N LYS A 30 -13.91 9.19 5.21
CA LYS A 30 -14.11 9.85 6.52
C LYS A 30 -13.81 8.95 7.70
N HIS A 31 -14.02 7.64 7.57
CA HIS A 31 -13.72 6.68 8.63
C HIS A 31 -12.22 6.57 8.88
N ALA A 32 -11.41 6.60 7.81
CA ALA A 32 -9.96 6.60 7.95
C ALA A 32 -9.48 7.88 8.66
N VAL A 33 -10.05 9.03 8.31
CA VAL A 33 -9.72 10.30 8.96
C VAL A 33 -10.04 10.25 10.45
N GLY A 34 -11.24 9.79 10.82
CA GLY A 34 -11.65 9.66 12.22
C GLY A 34 -10.80 8.66 13.00
N PHE A 35 -10.44 7.54 12.37
CA PHE A 35 -9.64 6.49 13.01
C PHE A 35 -8.20 6.96 13.31
N LEU A 36 -7.65 7.84 12.50
CA LEU A 36 -6.29 8.38 12.65
C LEU A 36 -6.28 9.77 13.31
N ASP A 37 -7.43 10.23 13.82
CA ASP A 37 -7.52 11.49 14.54
C ASP A 37 -6.62 11.44 15.79
N GLY A 38 -5.95 12.55 16.07
CA GLY A 38 -5.02 12.67 17.20
C GLY A 38 -3.59 12.25 16.90
N ILE A 39 -3.30 11.66 15.74
CA ILE A 39 -1.92 11.43 15.31
C ILE A 39 -1.31 12.75 14.86
N LYS A 40 -0.07 13.02 15.30
CA LYS A 40 0.62 14.25 14.90
C LYS A 40 0.78 14.35 13.39
N PRO A 41 0.52 15.53 12.79
CA PRO A 41 0.74 15.75 11.36
C PRO A 41 2.16 15.42 10.92
N GLY A 42 2.31 15.05 9.64
CA GLY A 42 3.61 14.71 9.07
C GLY A 42 3.97 13.22 9.16
N TYR A 43 3.06 12.38 9.65
CA TYR A 43 3.28 10.94 9.66
C TYR A 43 3.31 10.36 8.24
N TYR A 44 3.99 9.24 8.08
CA TYR A 44 3.99 8.47 6.82
C TYR A 44 3.04 7.29 6.97
N PHE A 45 2.26 7.02 5.91
CA PHE A 45 1.42 5.83 5.88
C PHE A 45 1.55 5.11 4.55
N MET A 46 1.49 3.78 4.59
CA MET A 46 1.52 2.95 3.40
C MET A 46 0.15 2.31 3.23
N ALA A 47 -0.45 2.49 2.06
CA ALA A 47 -1.76 1.97 1.74
C ALA A 47 -1.82 1.60 0.26
N ASP A 48 -2.91 0.93 -0.13
CA ASP A 48 -3.19 0.68 -1.54
C ASP A 48 -3.68 1.96 -2.24
N GLY A 49 -4.10 1.82 -3.51
CA GLY A 49 -4.56 2.94 -4.32
C GLY A 49 -5.96 3.45 -4.01
N TYR A 50 -6.62 2.97 -2.94
CA TYR A 50 -7.98 3.38 -2.64
C TYR A 50 -8.09 4.90 -2.45
N HIS A 51 -9.00 5.54 -3.19
CA HIS A 51 -9.13 7.01 -3.19
C HIS A 51 -9.59 7.59 -1.85
N GLY A 52 -10.27 6.81 -1.01
CA GLY A 52 -10.71 7.27 0.31
C GLY A 52 -9.56 7.76 1.19
N TYR A 53 -8.34 7.21 1.00
CA TYR A 53 -7.16 7.66 1.74
C TYR A 53 -6.68 9.05 1.32
N ASN A 54 -7.18 9.60 0.21
CA ASN A 54 -6.84 10.96 -0.21
C ASN A 54 -7.31 12.02 0.79
N LEU A 55 -8.25 11.68 1.68
CA LEU A 55 -8.71 12.57 2.74
C LEU A 55 -7.72 12.71 3.91
N LEU A 56 -6.70 11.85 3.97
CA LEU A 56 -5.65 11.91 5.00
C LEU A 56 -4.62 12.99 4.65
N LYS A 57 -5.01 14.26 4.83
CA LYS A 57 -4.20 15.41 4.41
C LYS A 57 -2.96 15.63 5.29
N ASP A 58 -3.01 15.21 6.55
CA ASP A 58 -1.92 15.39 7.51
C ASP A 58 -0.82 14.34 7.37
N GLY A 59 -1.06 13.27 6.62
CA GLY A 59 -0.13 12.18 6.40
C GLY A 59 0.52 12.23 5.03
N LYS A 60 1.73 11.68 4.94
CA LYS A 60 2.47 11.52 3.68
C LYS A 60 2.30 10.08 3.20
N ARG A 61 1.63 9.94 2.05
CA ARG A 61 1.32 8.62 1.49
C ARG A 61 2.54 8.01 0.83
N CYS A 62 2.83 6.77 1.18
CA CYS A 62 3.82 5.93 0.51
C CYS A 62 3.10 4.86 -0.31
N CYS A 63 3.59 4.62 -1.51
CA CYS A 63 3.02 3.58 -2.37
C CYS A 63 3.47 2.20 -1.91
N CYS A 64 2.55 1.24 -1.90
CA CYS A 64 2.89 -0.15 -1.64
C CYS A 64 3.44 -0.79 -2.92
N TYR A 65 4.71 -1.16 -2.94
CA TYR A 65 5.36 -1.74 -4.12
C TYR A 65 4.71 -3.05 -4.57
N ALA A 66 4.21 -3.85 -3.65
CA ALA A 66 3.52 -5.09 -3.99
C ALA A 66 2.24 -4.82 -4.80
N HIS A 67 1.47 -3.79 -4.43
CA HIS A 67 0.29 -3.38 -5.18
C HIS A 67 0.64 -2.82 -6.55
N ILE A 68 1.69 -2.00 -6.64
CA ILE A 68 2.15 -1.44 -7.92
C ILE A 68 2.61 -2.57 -8.85
N ARG A 69 3.39 -3.53 -8.33
CA ARG A 69 3.82 -4.68 -9.11
C ARG A 69 2.63 -5.45 -9.66
N ARG A 70 1.59 -5.66 -8.84
CA ARG A 70 0.37 -6.34 -9.30
C ARG A 70 -0.31 -5.59 -10.42
N TYR A 71 -0.42 -4.26 -10.32
CA TYR A 71 -1.01 -3.44 -11.39
C TYR A 71 -0.23 -3.55 -12.68
N LEU A 72 1.10 -3.59 -12.60
CA LEU A 72 1.94 -3.78 -13.78
C LEU A 72 1.74 -5.17 -14.41
N LEU A 73 1.61 -6.23 -13.59
CA LEU A 73 1.30 -7.57 -14.09
C LEU A 73 -0.04 -7.59 -14.82
N GLU A 74 -1.05 -6.95 -14.27
CA GLU A 74 -2.38 -6.86 -14.88
C GLU A 74 -2.37 -6.06 -16.19
N ALA A 75 -1.43 -5.12 -16.34
CA ALA A 75 -1.28 -4.31 -17.54
C ALA A 75 -0.54 -5.03 -18.69
N ILE A 76 0.10 -6.17 -18.43
CA ILE A 76 0.77 -6.94 -19.48
C ILE A 76 -0.28 -7.61 -20.36
N PRO A 77 -0.27 -7.37 -21.69
CA PRO A 77 -1.19 -8.04 -22.59
C PRO A 77 -0.98 -9.57 -22.58
N LYS A 78 -2.07 -10.30 -22.73
CA LYS A 78 -2.02 -11.77 -22.77
C LYS A 78 -1.06 -12.23 -23.87
N GLY A 79 -0.15 -13.13 -23.54
CA GLY A 79 0.85 -13.65 -24.46
C GLY A 79 2.12 -12.81 -24.54
N HIS A 80 2.16 -11.64 -23.87
CA HIS A 80 3.31 -10.74 -23.91
C HIS A 80 4.19 -10.83 -22.65
N GLU A 81 4.02 -11.84 -21.84
CA GLU A 81 4.72 -11.97 -20.55
C GLU A 81 6.25 -12.06 -20.71
N LYS A 82 6.73 -12.47 -21.87
CA LYS A 82 8.17 -12.52 -22.20
C LYS A 82 8.60 -11.43 -23.17
N ASP A 83 7.75 -10.46 -23.44
CA ASP A 83 8.12 -9.31 -24.25
C ASP A 83 8.84 -8.27 -23.39
N TYR A 84 10.16 -8.37 -23.37
CA TYR A 84 11.00 -7.49 -22.55
C TYR A 84 11.11 -6.06 -23.09
N THR A 85 10.46 -5.76 -24.21
CA THR A 85 10.34 -4.38 -24.70
C THR A 85 9.10 -3.68 -24.15
N ASP A 86 8.15 -4.42 -23.56
CA ASP A 86 6.94 -3.85 -22.98
C ASP A 86 7.28 -3.14 -21.67
N PRO A 87 6.88 -1.86 -21.52
CA PRO A 87 7.15 -1.11 -20.27
C PRO A 87 6.58 -1.76 -19.01
N ALA A 88 5.42 -2.43 -19.10
CA ALA A 88 4.84 -3.13 -17.96
C ALA A 88 5.70 -4.31 -17.53
N VAL A 89 6.22 -5.07 -18.48
CA VAL A 89 7.16 -6.19 -18.21
C VAL A 89 8.43 -5.65 -17.56
N GLN A 90 9.01 -4.58 -18.12
CA GLN A 90 10.20 -3.95 -17.55
C GLN A 90 9.96 -3.47 -16.11
N GLY A 91 8.79 -2.87 -15.86
CA GLY A 91 8.41 -2.41 -14.52
C GLY A 91 8.33 -3.56 -13.51
N VAL A 92 7.76 -4.71 -13.90
CA VAL A 92 7.70 -5.89 -13.04
C VAL A 92 9.11 -6.36 -12.69
N LEU A 93 10.01 -6.41 -13.66
CA LEU A 93 11.40 -6.84 -13.44
C LEU A 93 12.14 -5.90 -12.49
N TYR A 94 11.93 -4.59 -12.59
CA TYR A 94 12.50 -3.63 -11.64
C TYR A 94 12.01 -3.87 -10.21
N TYR A 95 10.71 -4.08 -10.02
CA TYR A 95 10.19 -4.38 -8.69
C TYR A 95 10.67 -5.72 -8.14
N ASP A 96 10.81 -6.73 -9.00
CA ASP A 96 11.40 -8.02 -8.61
C ASP A 96 12.83 -7.82 -8.09
N LYS A 97 13.59 -6.95 -8.73
CA LYS A 97 14.96 -6.62 -8.31
C LYS A 97 14.97 -5.90 -6.96
N LEU A 98 14.06 -4.95 -6.75
CA LEU A 98 13.95 -4.25 -5.46
C LEU A 98 13.59 -5.21 -4.33
N PHE A 99 12.65 -6.13 -4.55
CA PHE A 99 12.29 -7.14 -3.55
C PHE A 99 13.43 -8.13 -3.29
N GLU A 100 14.21 -8.47 -4.32
CA GLU A 100 15.42 -9.29 -4.16
C GLU A 100 16.43 -8.61 -3.24
N TYR A 101 16.69 -7.34 -3.46
CA TYR A 101 17.58 -6.56 -2.60
C TYR A 101 17.05 -6.46 -1.18
N GLU A 102 15.78 -6.22 -0.99
CA GLU A 102 15.18 -6.19 0.35
C GLU A 102 15.42 -7.50 1.09
N ARG A 103 15.16 -8.63 0.44
CA ARG A 103 15.39 -9.95 1.06
C ARG A 103 16.86 -10.19 1.41
N ARG A 104 17.78 -9.73 0.54
CA ARG A 104 19.22 -9.93 0.72
C ARG A 104 19.79 -9.10 1.88
N TYR A 105 19.29 -7.89 2.05
CA TYR A 105 19.84 -6.91 2.99
C TYR A 105 18.96 -6.66 4.21
N ARG A 106 17.92 -7.43 4.40
CA ARG A 106 17.09 -7.35 5.61
C ARG A 106 17.87 -7.91 6.78
N GLU A 107 18.01 -7.08 7.84
CA GLU A 107 18.62 -7.47 9.11
C GLU A 107 17.59 -8.05 10.07
#